data_810ff89faeca1a53b87057be6ba0bc45
#
_entry.id   810ff89faeca1a53b87057be6ba0bc45
#
_cell.length_a   1.000
_cell.length_b   1.000
_cell.length_c   1.000
_cell.angle_alpha   90.00
_cell.angle_beta   90.00
_cell.angle_gamma   90.00
#
_symmetry.space_group_name_H-M   'P 1'
#
loop_
_entity.id
_entity.type
_entity.pdbx_description
1 polymer ?
#
loop_
_entity_poly.entity_id
_entity_poly.type
_entity_poly.pdbx_seq_one_letter_code
_entity_poly.pdbx_strand_id
1 'polypeptide(L)'
;STLLASSAASDVYKRQIPNGVVCLYNAWTYHQLSTTVPPAFCIAIANKRKVVLPHALPIELYYWKKENLEFGIMDADISGYKVHITDMERSVCDAVKYRNKIGLDVCAEVIRTYLKKPNRNLARLQDYAKRLRVFNTLKNYLEIAIE
;
A
#
# COMPACT_ATOMS: atom_id res chain seq x y z
N SER A 1 6.19 1.55 13.61
CA SER A 1 4.82 1.11 13.62
C SER A 1 4.63 -0.17 14.41
N THR A 2 3.63 -0.18 15.21
CA THR A 2 3.32 -1.31 16.06
C THR A 2 2.90 -2.55 15.27
N LEU A 3 2.10 -2.38 14.21
CA LEU A 3 1.60 -3.53 13.44
C LEU A 3 2.67 -4.19 12.60
N LEU A 4 3.51 -3.41 11.92
CA LEU A 4 4.60 -3.96 11.13
C LEU A 4 5.66 -4.61 12.01
N ALA A 5 5.83 -4.10 13.23
CA ALA A 5 6.78 -4.64 14.19
C ALA A 5 6.22 -5.83 14.97
N SER A 6 4.94 -6.18 14.82
CA SER A 6 4.34 -7.31 15.52
C SER A 6 4.94 -8.62 15.05
N SER A 7 5.56 -9.36 15.97
CA SER A 7 6.11 -10.67 15.67
C SER A 7 5.04 -11.65 15.18
N ALA A 8 3.84 -11.57 15.78
CA ALA A 8 2.74 -12.45 15.42
C ALA A 8 2.27 -12.21 13.98
N ALA A 9 2.11 -10.95 13.59
CA ALA A 9 1.71 -10.60 12.22
C ALA A 9 2.79 -11.01 11.21
N SER A 10 4.06 -10.78 11.54
CA SER A 10 5.19 -11.16 10.68
C SER A 10 5.30 -12.68 10.53
N ASP A 11 5.05 -13.44 11.59
CA ASP A 11 5.04 -14.89 11.53
C ASP A 11 3.92 -15.42 10.64
N VAL A 12 2.72 -14.83 10.72
CA VAL A 12 1.60 -15.21 9.87
C VAL A 12 1.94 -14.92 8.40
N TYR A 13 2.50 -13.75 8.12
CA TYR A 13 2.94 -13.40 6.78
C TYR A 13 3.90 -14.46 6.23
N LYS A 14 4.93 -14.81 7.00
CA LYS A 14 5.97 -15.74 6.56
C LYS A 14 5.41 -17.15 6.29
N ARG A 15 4.50 -17.62 7.14
CA ARG A 15 3.99 -19.00 7.07
C ARG A 15 2.81 -19.16 6.14
N GLN A 16 1.88 -18.22 6.16
CA GLN A 16 0.59 -18.36 5.49
C GLN A 16 0.52 -17.65 4.15
N ILE A 17 1.19 -16.52 4.02
CA ILE A 17 1.08 -15.65 2.84
C ILE A 17 2.43 -15.08 2.41
N PRO A 18 3.46 -15.94 2.21
CA PRO A 18 4.81 -15.44 1.90
C PRO A 18 4.88 -14.66 0.58
N ASN A 19 3.95 -14.89 -0.34
CA ASN A 19 3.89 -14.16 -1.60
C ASN A 19 2.90 -12.98 -1.55
N GLY A 20 2.35 -12.68 -0.38
CA GLY A 20 1.50 -11.52 -0.20
C GLY A 20 2.29 -10.23 -0.31
N VAL A 21 1.62 -9.15 -0.66
CA VAL A 21 2.22 -7.83 -0.79
C VAL A 21 1.66 -6.92 0.29
N VAL A 22 2.53 -6.42 1.15
CA VAL A 22 2.14 -5.41 2.15
C VAL A 22 1.73 -4.15 1.42
N CYS A 23 0.57 -3.60 1.75
CA CYS A 23 -0.03 -2.49 1.00
C CYS A 23 -0.79 -1.52 1.89
N LEU A 24 -1.29 -0.45 1.28
CA LEU A 24 -2.15 0.55 1.90
C LEU A 24 -1.52 1.14 3.18
N TYR A 25 -2.22 1.13 4.31
CA TYR A 25 -1.76 1.80 5.53
C TYR A 25 -0.35 1.42 5.94
N ASN A 26 0.01 0.14 5.84
CA ASN A 26 1.33 -0.33 6.23
C ASN A 26 2.41 0.14 5.26
N ALA A 27 2.09 0.18 3.96
CA ALA A 27 3.01 0.72 2.95
C ALA A 27 3.19 2.22 3.14
N TRP A 28 2.12 2.96 3.42
CA TRP A 28 2.23 4.40 3.68
C TRP A 28 3.07 4.68 4.92
N THR A 29 2.92 3.89 5.97
CA THR A 29 3.76 4.01 7.16
C THR A 29 5.22 3.73 6.83
N TYR A 30 5.49 2.67 6.09
CA TYR A 30 6.86 2.31 5.70
C TYR A 30 7.53 3.43 4.89
N HIS A 31 6.82 4.00 3.93
CA HIS A 31 7.35 5.07 3.07
C HIS A 31 7.20 6.45 3.69
N GLN A 32 6.66 6.55 4.89
CA GLN A 32 6.44 7.82 5.59
C GLN A 32 5.54 8.77 4.79
N LEU A 33 4.44 8.23 4.27
CA LEU A 33 3.46 8.99 3.49
C LEU A 33 2.24 9.40 4.31
N SER A 34 2.03 8.78 5.45
CA SER A 34 0.90 9.09 6.32
C SER A 34 1.28 8.87 7.78
N THR A 35 0.67 9.66 8.66
CA THR A 35 0.79 9.51 10.10
C THR A 35 -0.34 8.68 10.68
N THR A 36 -1.28 8.25 9.85
CA THR A 36 -2.40 7.42 10.28
C THR A 36 -1.91 6.06 10.77
N VAL A 37 -2.31 5.69 11.97
CA VAL A 37 -1.96 4.38 12.53
C VAL A 37 -2.72 3.29 11.76
N PRO A 38 -2.04 2.27 11.24
CA PRO A 38 -2.73 1.20 10.52
C PRO A 38 -3.72 0.47 11.41
N PRO A 39 -5.01 0.37 11.00
CA PRO A 39 -6.01 -0.36 11.79
C PRO A 39 -5.84 -1.87 11.70
N ALA A 40 -5.14 -2.34 10.69
CA ALA A 40 -4.89 -3.75 10.46
C ALA A 40 -3.60 -3.91 9.66
N PHE A 41 -3.06 -5.14 9.60
CA PHE A 41 -1.93 -5.46 8.75
C PHE A 41 -2.47 -5.76 7.36
N CYS A 42 -2.30 -4.83 6.43
CA CYS A 42 -2.92 -4.89 5.10
C CYS A 42 -2.02 -5.65 4.12
N ILE A 43 -2.55 -6.73 3.54
CA ILE A 43 -1.80 -7.59 2.63
C ILE A 43 -2.67 -7.89 1.41
N ALA A 44 -2.10 -7.74 0.21
CA ALA A 44 -2.74 -8.08 -1.04
C ALA A 44 -2.26 -9.44 -1.54
N ILE A 45 -3.21 -10.25 -2.01
CA ILE A 45 -2.95 -11.56 -2.59
C ILE A 45 -3.76 -11.74 -3.86
N ALA A 46 -3.46 -12.79 -4.63
CA ALA A 46 -4.18 -13.08 -5.86
C ALA A 46 -5.63 -13.47 -5.58
N ASN A 47 -6.53 -13.11 -6.49
CA ASN A 47 -7.98 -13.22 -6.33
C ASN A 47 -8.48 -14.59 -5.91
N LYS A 48 -7.87 -15.68 -6.38
CA LYS A 48 -8.41 -17.01 -6.20
C LYS A 48 -7.75 -17.79 -5.09
N ARG A 49 -6.87 -17.17 -4.35
CA ARG A 49 -6.14 -17.84 -3.29
C ARG A 49 -6.97 -17.84 -2.00
N LYS A 50 -7.09 -19.02 -1.40
CA LYS A 50 -7.73 -19.15 -0.09
C LYS A 50 -6.65 -19.15 0.99
N VAL A 51 -6.86 -18.34 2.01
CA VAL A 51 -5.95 -18.24 3.15
C VAL A 51 -6.78 -18.30 4.41
N VAL A 52 -6.37 -19.15 5.34
CA VAL A 52 -6.97 -19.23 6.67
C VAL A 52 -6.09 -18.43 7.62
N LEU A 53 -6.66 -17.40 8.24
CA LEU A 53 -5.94 -16.53 9.16
C LEU A 53 -6.44 -16.73 10.60
N PRO A 54 -5.55 -16.59 11.60
CA PRO A 54 -5.97 -16.58 12.99
C PRO A 54 -6.92 -15.42 13.27
N HIS A 55 -7.98 -15.67 14.01
CA HIS A 55 -8.97 -14.63 14.35
C HIS A 55 -8.40 -13.54 15.25
N ALA A 56 -7.35 -13.87 16.01
CA ALA A 56 -6.80 -12.95 17.00
C ALA A 56 -5.93 -11.84 16.41
N LEU A 57 -5.54 -11.94 15.13
CA LEU A 57 -4.67 -10.96 14.50
C LEU A 57 -5.47 -10.03 13.57
N PRO A 58 -5.24 -8.71 13.66
CA PRO A 58 -5.93 -7.76 12.79
C PRO A 58 -5.25 -7.72 11.41
N ILE A 59 -5.51 -8.73 10.61
CA ILE A 59 -5.01 -8.81 9.23
C ILE A 59 -6.16 -8.58 8.29
N GLU A 60 -6.00 -7.66 7.35
CA GLU A 60 -6.99 -7.35 6.33
C GLU A 60 -6.42 -7.75 4.97
N LEU A 61 -7.11 -8.68 4.31
CA LEU A 61 -6.68 -9.17 3.00
C LEU A 61 -7.35 -8.38 1.89
N TYR A 62 -6.55 -8.03 0.87
CA TYR A 62 -7.01 -7.42 -0.36
C TYR A 62 -6.77 -8.40 -1.49
N TYR A 63 -7.75 -8.57 -2.36
CA TYR A 63 -7.67 -9.51 -3.47
C TYR A 63 -7.44 -8.73 -4.75
N TRP A 64 -6.25 -8.88 -5.33
CA TRP A 64 -5.86 -8.16 -6.53
C TRP A 64 -5.76 -9.11 -7.71
N LYS A 65 -6.02 -8.59 -8.91
CA LYS A 65 -5.74 -9.31 -10.14
C LYS A 65 -4.24 -9.57 -10.24
N LYS A 66 -3.87 -10.68 -10.86
CA LYS A 66 -2.47 -11.06 -11.03
C LYS A 66 -1.64 -9.92 -11.64
N GLU A 67 -2.17 -9.27 -12.67
CA GLU A 67 -1.49 -8.17 -13.35
C GLU A 67 -1.19 -7.00 -12.42
N ASN A 68 -2.02 -6.79 -11.40
CA ASN A 68 -1.81 -5.73 -10.42
C ASN A 68 -0.80 -6.10 -9.33
N LEU A 69 -0.39 -7.36 -9.27
CA LEU A 69 0.66 -7.83 -8.38
C LEU A 69 2.04 -7.88 -9.06
N GLU A 70 2.09 -7.52 -10.35
CA GLU A 70 3.31 -7.64 -11.15
C GLU A 70 4.07 -6.32 -11.36
N PHE A 71 3.53 -5.21 -10.87
CA PHE A 71 4.22 -3.92 -10.98
C PHE A 71 4.10 -3.12 -9.68
N GLY A 72 5.07 -2.23 -9.48
CA GLY A 72 5.07 -1.37 -8.30
C GLY A 72 5.30 -2.13 -7.00
N ILE A 73 6.00 -3.25 -7.06
CA ILE A 73 6.26 -4.10 -5.91
C ILE A 73 7.78 -4.12 -5.68
N MET A 74 8.19 -3.98 -4.44
CA MET A 74 9.59 -4.03 -4.07
C MET A 74 9.78 -4.98 -2.88
N ASP A 75 11.02 -5.35 -2.65
CA ASP A 75 11.38 -6.11 -1.45
C ASP A 75 11.78 -5.14 -0.35
N ALA A 76 11.39 -5.45 0.87
CA ALA A 76 11.73 -4.66 2.03
C ALA A 76 12.05 -5.56 3.20
N ASP A 77 12.80 -5.04 4.15
CA ASP A 77 13.12 -5.73 5.39
C ASP A 77 12.40 -5.00 6.51
N ILE A 78 11.45 -5.68 7.14
CA ILE A 78 10.65 -5.12 8.23
C ILE A 78 10.80 -6.02 9.44
N SER A 79 11.38 -5.46 10.50
CA SER A 79 11.58 -6.19 11.77
C SER A 79 12.33 -7.52 11.58
N GLY A 80 13.30 -7.54 10.67
CA GLY A 80 14.09 -8.73 10.38
C GLY A 80 13.47 -9.72 9.42
N TYR A 81 12.27 -9.44 8.91
CA TYR A 81 11.58 -10.28 7.93
C TYR A 81 11.62 -9.64 6.56
N LYS A 82 11.92 -10.45 5.53
CA LYS A 82 11.85 -10.01 4.15
C LYS A 82 10.40 -10.09 3.68
N VAL A 83 9.89 -8.97 3.19
CA VAL A 83 8.50 -8.88 2.73
C VAL A 83 8.47 -8.24 1.35
N HIS A 84 7.40 -8.51 0.61
CA HIS A 84 7.06 -7.76 -0.59
C HIS A 84 6.15 -6.62 -0.17
N ILE A 85 6.41 -5.42 -0.69
CA ILE A 85 5.64 -4.23 -0.33
C ILE A 85 5.46 -3.38 -1.59
N THR A 86 4.36 -2.64 -1.66
CA THR A 86 4.19 -1.68 -2.74
C THR A 86 5.24 -0.59 -2.62
N ASP A 87 5.80 -0.15 -3.77
CA ASP A 87 6.75 0.95 -3.75
C ASP A 87 6.02 2.27 -3.48
N MET A 88 6.78 3.36 -3.36
CA MET A 88 6.20 4.65 -2.96
C MET A 88 5.13 5.12 -3.96
N GLU A 89 5.42 5.06 -5.26
CA GLU A 89 4.49 5.49 -6.29
C GLU A 89 3.25 4.60 -6.36
N ARG A 90 3.42 3.29 -6.24
CA ARG A 90 2.29 2.37 -6.19
C ARG A 90 1.42 2.63 -4.97
N SER A 91 2.04 2.91 -3.83
CA SER A 91 1.33 3.20 -2.59
C SER A 91 0.45 4.45 -2.71
N VAL A 92 0.92 5.47 -3.42
CA VAL A 92 0.13 6.67 -3.69
C VAL A 92 -1.06 6.34 -4.59
N CYS A 93 -0.84 5.57 -5.65
CA CYS A 93 -1.92 5.16 -6.55
C CYS A 93 -2.98 4.33 -5.84
N ASP A 94 -2.58 3.48 -4.90
CA ASP A 94 -3.52 2.70 -4.11
C ASP A 94 -4.37 3.59 -3.21
N ALA A 95 -3.79 4.68 -2.67
CA ALA A 95 -4.57 5.65 -1.89
C ALA A 95 -5.68 6.26 -2.74
N VAL A 96 -5.39 6.58 -3.98
CA VAL A 96 -6.39 7.12 -4.91
C VAL A 96 -7.44 6.06 -5.24
N LYS A 97 -7.00 4.83 -5.50
CA LYS A 97 -7.91 3.73 -5.85
C LYS A 97 -8.89 3.41 -4.72
N TYR A 98 -8.42 3.43 -3.49
CA TYR A 98 -9.23 3.08 -2.32
C TYR A 98 -9.74 4.29 -1.55
N ARG A 99 -9.72 5.48 -2.14
CA ARG A 99 -10.06 6.74 -1.45
C ARG A 99 -11.43 6.73 -0.76
N ASN A 100 -12.38 6.02 -1.34
CA ASN A 100 -13.72 5.95 -0.75
C ASN A 100 -13.76 5.05 0.49
N LYS A 101 -12.86 4.09 0.56
CA LYS A 101 -12.74 3.19 1.71
C LYS A 101 -11.93 3.82 2.84
N ILE A 102 -10.82 4.48 2.50
CA ILE A 102 -9.89 5.02 3.50
C ILE A 102 -10.22 6.44 3.93
N GLY A 103 -11.03 7.15 3.17
CA GLY A 103 -11.36 8.55 3.39
C GLY A 103 -10.56 9.49 2.50
N LEU A 104 -11.22 10.54 2.05
CA LEU A 104 -10.60 11.51 1.14
C LEU A 104 -9.49 12.31 1.81
N ASP A 105 -9.57 12.52 3.12
CA ASP A 105 -8.56 13.22 3.88
C ASP A 105 -7.26 12.43 3.97
N VAL A 106 -7.33 11.11 4.16
CA VAL A 106 -6.13 10.24 4.16
C VAL A 106 -5.51 10.22 2.77
N CYS A 107 -6.33 10.09 1.73
CA CYS A 107 -5.85 10.14 0.34
C CYS A 107 -5.10 11.45 0.07
N ALA A 108 -5.67 12.58 0.47
CA ALA A 108 -5.06 13.89 0.27
C ALA A 108 -3.75 14.02 1.06
N GLU A 109 -3.69 13.50 2.28
CA GLU A 109 -2.47 13.51 3.07
C GLU A 109 -1.35 12.74 2.37
N VAL A 110 -1.65 11.54 1.89
CA VAL A 110 -0.67 10.69 1.20
C VAL A 110 -0.10 11.42 -0.02
N ILE A 111 -0.96 12.03 -0.82
CA ILE A 111 -0.53 12.73 -2.04
C ILE A 111 0.33 13.95 -1.69
N ARG A 112 -0.12 14.78 -0.75
CA ARG A 112 0.62 15.98 -0.35
C ARG A 112 1.99 15.62 0.20
N THR A 113 2.06 14.59 1.05
CA THR A 113 3.33 14.15 1.62
C THR A 113 4.26 13.62 0.54
N TYR A 114 3.73 12.84 -0.39
CA TYR A 114 4.52 12.33 -1.52
C TYR A 114 5.14 13.46 -2.34
N LEU A 115 4.38 14.51 -2.62
CA LEU A 115 4.86 15.63 -3.43
C LEU A 115 6.02 16.38 -2.78
N LYS A 116 6.24 16.21 -1.48
CA LYS A 116 7.37 16.79 -0.76
C LYS A 116 8.60 15.88 -0.74
N LYS A 117 8.49 14.66 -1.23
CA LYS A 117 9.61 13.72 -1.23
C LYS A 117 10.62 14.08 -2.31
N PRO A 118 11.91 14.17 -1.98
CA PRO A 118 12.94 14.49 -2.99
C PRO A 118 13.16 13.36 -3.98
N ASN A 119 12.85 12.13 -3.61
CA ASN A 119 13.03 10.95 -4.44
C ASN A 119 11.77 10.53 -5.19
N ARG A 120 10.77 11.41 -5.28
CA ARG A 120 9.55 11.11 -6.02
C ARG A 120 9.83 10.95 -7.50
N ASN A 121 9.07 10.06 -8.14
CA ASN A 121 9.17 9.80 -9.57
C ASN A 121 7.78 9.97 -10.20
N LEU A 122 7.49 11.16 -10.70
CA LEU A 122 6.18 11.50 -11.22
C LEU A 122 5.84 10.73 -12.50
N ALA A 123 6.83 10.39 -13.32
CA ALA A 123 6.60 9.59 -14.52
C ALA A 123 6.14 8.18 -14.16
N ARG A 124 6.77 7.58 -13.15
CA ARG A 124 6.37 6.26 -12.65
C ARG A 124 4.98 6.31 -12.01
N LEU A 125 4.71 7.37 -11.25
CA LEU A 125 3.41 7.57 -10.64
C LEU A 125 2.30 7.59 -11.69
N GLN A 126 2.50 8.34 -12.76
CA GLN A 126 1.52 8.44 -13.85
C GLN A 126 1.33 7.11 -14.56
N ASP A 127 2.41 6.38 -14.82
CA ASP A 127 2.33 5.06 -15.44
C ASP A 127 1.50 4.09 -14.60
N TYR A 128 1.76 4.03 -13.30
CA TYR A 128 1.01 3.17 -12.40
C TYR A 128 -0.46 3.58 -12.31
N ALA A 129 -0.72 4.89 -12.29
CA ALA A 129 -2.09 5.40 -12.24
C ALA A 129 -2.89 5.00 -13.47
N LYS A 130 -2.25 5.01 -14.65
CA LYS A 130 -2.90 4.56 -15.89
C LYS A 130 -3.20 3.06 -15.84
N ARG A 131 -2.26 2.25 -15.35
CA ARG A 131 -2.46 0.82 -15.22
C ARG A 131 -3.61 0.48 -14.26
N LEU A 132 -3.74 1.24 -13.19
CA LEU A 132 -4.80 1.05 -12.18
C LEU A 132 -6.09 1.79 -12.53
N ARG A 133 -6.12 2.52 -13.65
CA ARG A 133 -7.28 3.28 -14.13
C ARG A 133 -7.73 4.37 -13.15
N VAL A 134 -6.79 5.00 -12.49
CA VAL A 134 -7.04 6.11 -11.56
C VAL A 134 -6.35 7.41 -11.99
N PHE A 135 -5.83 7.45 -13.20
CA PHE A 135 -5.02 8.57 -13.67
C PHE A 135 -5.78 9.90 -13.61
N ASN A 136 -7.01 9.95 -14.09
CA ASN A 136 -7.78 11.20 -14.12
C ASN A 136 -8.06 11.71 -12.70
N THR A 137 -8.40 10.81 -11.79
CA THR A 137 -8.62 11.17 -10.39
C THR A 137 -7.33 11.66 -9.73
N LEU A 138 -6.22 10.96 -9.96
CA LEU A 138 -4.92 11.39 -9.47
C LEU A 138 -4.56 12.77 -10.00
N LYS A 139 -4.76 13.00 -11.29
CA LYS A 139 -4.47 14.29 -11.94
C LYS A 139 -5.21 15.43 -11.25
N ASN A 140 -6.48 15.22 -10.91
CA ASN A 140 -7.28 16.23 -10.22
C ASN A 140 -6.67 16.56 -8.85
N TYR A 141 -6.26 15.56 -8.09
CA TYR A 141 -5.57 15.78 -6.81
C TYR A 141 -4.27 16.54 -6.97
N LEU A 142 -3.48 16.19 -7.99
CA LEU A 142 -2.20 16.86 -8.24
C LEU A 142 -2.39 18.32 -8.59
N GLU A 143 -3.40 18.66 -9.40
CA GLU A 143 -3.70 20.03 -9.77
C GLU A 143 -4.08 20.88 -8.54
N ILE A 144 -4.87 20.32 -7.63
CA ILE A 144 -5.28 21.01 -6.42
C ILE A 144 -4.07 21.19 -5.48
N ALA A 145 -3.21 20.17 -5.36
CA ALA A 145 -2.09 20.21 -4.45
C ALA A 145 -0.98 21.18 -4.88
N ILE A 146 -0.87 21.47 -6.18
CA ILE A 146 0.14 22.40 -6.72
C ILE A 146 -0.27 23.85 -6.48
N GLU A 147 -1.54 24.14 -6.37
CA GLU A 147 -2.04 25.46 -6.04
C GLU A 147 -1.77 25.77 -4.55
#